data_6ea07612d3594544b0664df6d83b0795
#
_entry.id   6ea07612d3594544b0664df6d83b0795
#
_cell.length_a   1.000
_cell.length_b   1.000
_cell.length_c   1.000
_cell.angle_alpha   90.00
_cell.angle_beta   90.00
_cell.angle_gamma   90.00
#
_symmetry.space_group_name_H-M   'P 1'
#
loop_
_entity.id
_entity.type
_entity.pdbx_description
1 polymer ?
#
loop_
_entity_poly.entity_id
_entity_poly.type
_entity_poly.pdbx_seq_one_letter_code
_entity_poly.pdbx_strand_id
1 'polypeptide(L)'
;MLGVGFVFFFFSRFFGGLQTTLRPFSFSFGLAPLECPPPAAKPAFAIEDVKSPFTLRSNVSSTKKKEKNKPSYTFPVPQPKLESQWREMEWTEEQKASLMKTISSYRPSCHEGTQARVLLLGPVGSGKSSFISSVQSVFNGRVTNRAMVGTSSTSFTKKLQSFNIHGQKGEDPTGLVLCDIVGLGGGEMTGLTLHDILSVIKGHAPEGHKFSPDQPVRSETVGYIKKPGLKDKIHCVAFVVDASKILTYPKDLSTTFRLLRKHISDLDIHQVALLTQIDQMCPETAKDVTQVYKSRIIQDMMNKAGDLLGMSTSYIVPVKNYSSELDLNVNNDVLLLRAVDHILQYTDLHFQDNAPQHTGPKIDLGI
;
A
#
# COMPACT_ATOMS: atom_id res chain seq x y z
N MET A 1 12.48 35.57 45.39
CA MET A 1 11.44 35.61 46.42
C MET A 1 10.13 35.19 45.82
N LEU A 2 9.38 34.38 46.55
CA LEU A 2 8.05 33.81 46.30
C LEU A 2 8.04 32.53 45.41
N GLY A 3 8.09 31.42 46.14
CA GLY A 3 7.72 30.09 45.67
C GLY A 3 6.21 29.87 45.77
N VAL A 4 5.68 29.06 44.87
CA VAL A 4 4.33 28.51 44.95
C VAL A 4 4.46 26.99 45.02
N GLY A 5 4.12 26.45 46.21
CA GLY A 5 4.07 25.02 46.43
C GLY A 5 2.77 24.43 45.89
N PHE A 6 2.87 23.27 45.24
CA PHE A 6 1.73 22.42 44.91
C PHE A 6 1.59 21.31 45.95
N VAL A 7 0.42 21.27 46.58
CA VAL A 7 0.01 20.28 47.56
C VAL A 7 -0.57 19.06 46.83
N PHE A 8 0.02 17.89 47.06
CA PHE A 8 -0.58 16.60 46.65
C PHE A 8 -1.44 16.05 47.79
N PHE A 9 -2.71 15.83 47.55
CA PHE A 9 -3.59 15.06 48.42
C PHE A 9 -3.43 13.56 48.18
N PHE A 10 -2.99 12.83 49.23
CA PHE A 10 -3.05 11.39 49.31
C PHE A 10 -4.40 10.94 49.88
N PHE A 11 -5.14 10.08 49.17
CA PHE A 11 -6.20 9.29 49.74
C PHE A 11 -5.67 7.89 50.06
N SER A 12 -5.56 7.59 51.36
CA SER A 12 -5.26 6.28 51.91
C SER A 12 -6.56 5.53 52.17
N ARG A 13 -6.67 4.29 51.65
CA ARG A 13 -7.60 3.28 52.22
C ARG A 13 -6.93 1.93 52.31
N PHE A 14 -6.84 1.47 53.55
CA PHE A 14 -6.47 0.17 54.11
C PHE A 14 -6.96 -1.04 53.32
N PHE A 15 -6.08 -2.07 53.14
CA PHE A 15 -6.36 -3.47 53.50
C PHE A 15 -5.06 -4.26 53.67
N GLY A 16 -5.05 -5.13 54.65
CA GLY A 16 -4.00 -5.76 55.39
C GLY A 16 -3.07 -6.75 54.70
N GLY A 17 -1.91 -6.82 55.20
CA GLY A 17 -1.09 -7.96 55.58
C GLY A 17 -0.64 -8.93 54.53
N LEU A 18 0.64 -8.80 54.13
CA LEU A 18 1.60 -9.94 54.02
C LEU A 18 3.00 -9.32 53.79
N GLN A 19 3.87 -9.49 54.77
CA GLN A 19 5.29 -9.13 54.68
C GLN A 19 5.99 -10.21 53.81
N THR A 20 6.49 -9.82 52.65
CA THR A 20 7.55 -10.56 51.93
C THR A 20 8.75 -9.67 51.76
N THR A 21 9.80 -10.00 52.42
CA THR A 21 11.12 -9.36 52.36
C THR A 21 11.70 -9.50 50.97
N LEU A 22 11.72 -8.41 50.22
CA LEU A 22 12.47 -8.30 48.95
C LEU A 22 13.91 -7.89 49.27
N ARG A 23 14.89 -8.76 49.00
CA ARG A 23 16.30 -8.40 48.93
C ARG A 23 16.58 -7.63 47.63
N PRO A 24 17.37 -6.55 47.68
CA PRO A 24 17.76 -5.87 46.45
C PRO A 24 18.82 -6.69 45.70
N PHE A 25 18.53 -7.06 44.47
CA PHE A 25 19.53 -7.60 43.53
C PHE A 25 20.24 -6.41 42.88
N SER A 26 21.52 -6.25 43.18
CA SER A 26 22.41 -5.34 42.46
C SER A 26 23.03 -6.08 41.28
N PHE A 27 22.72 -5.67 40.04
CA PHE A 27 23.43 -6.10 38.86
C PHE A 27 24.61 -5.16 38.60
N SER A 28 25.84 -5.70 38.73
CA SER A 28 27.05 -5.04 38.28
C SER A 28 27.33 -5.45 36.84
N PHE A 29 27.28 -4.51 35.93
CA PHE A 29 27.72 -4.69 34.55
C PHE A 29 29.25 -4.49 34.51
N GLY A 30 29.99 -5.58 34.42
CA GLY A 30 31.39 -5.53 34.03
C GLY A 30 31.53 -5.30 32.55
N LEU A 31 31.94 -4.10 32.15
CA LEU A 31 32.37 -3.79 30.79
C LEU A 31 33.81 -4.31 30.62
N ALA A 32 33.98 -5.40 29.87
CA ALA A 32 35.26 -5.76 29.29
C ALA A 32 35.49 -4.99 28.01
N PRO A 33 36.70 -4.43 27.74
CA PRO A 33 36.96 -3.73 26.49
C PRO A 33 37.07 -4.76 25.35
N LEU A 34 36.28 -4.56 24.31
CA LEU A 34 36.43 -5.26 23.02
C LEU A 34 37.60 -4.62 22.27
N GLU A 35 38.72 -5.35 22.19
CA GLU A 35 39.79 -5.02 21.26
C GLU A 35 39.33 -5.23 19.82
N CYS A 36 39.43 -4.18 19.01
CA CYS A 36 39.24 -4.26 17.57
C CYS A 36 40.44 -4.96 16.90
N PRO A 37 40.21 -5.93 16.01
CA PRO A 37 41.31 -6.47 15.20
C PRO A 37 41.77 -5.44 14.16
N PRO A 38 43.07 -5.40 13.78
CA PRO A 38 43.62 -4.48 12.82
C PRO A 38 43.09 -4.73 11.41
N PRO A 39 43.00 -3.69 10.54
CA PRO A 39 42.50 -3.82 9.18
C PRO A 39 43.46 -4.64 8.31
N ALA A 40 42.87 -5.60 7.58
CA ALA A 40 43.60 -6.44 6.62
C ALA A 40 44.19 -5.60 5.49
N ALA A 41 45.47 -5.81 5.18
CA ALA A 41 46.20 -5.16 4.12
C ALA A 41 45.63 -5.50 2.75
N LYS A 42 45.47 -4.47 1.92
CA LYS A 42 45.11 -4.58 0.49
C LYS A 42 46.30 -5.16 -0.29
N PRO A 43 46.10 -6.12 -1.22
CA PRO A 43 47.18 -6.54 -2.12
C PRO A 43 47.47 -5.43 -3.13
N ALA A 44 48.72 -5.04 -3.22
CA ALA A 44 49.27 -4.14 -4.22
C ALA A 44 49.36 -4.92 -5.55
N PHE A 45 48.66 -4.42 -6.58
CA PHE A 45 48.89 -4.86 -7.94
C PHE A 45 50.03 -4.02 -8.54
N ALA A 46 51.14 -4.73 -8.87
CA ALA A 46 52.25 -4.18 -9.63
C ALA A 46 51.84 -4.00 -11.09
N ILE A 47 52.05 -2.82 -11.62
CA ILE A 47 51.94 -2.51 -13.04
C ILE A 47 53.27 -2.87 -13.69
N GLU A 48 53.30 -3.90 -14.52
CA GLU A 48 54.44 -4.17 -15.39
C GLU A 48 54.25 -3.45 -16.72
N ASP A 49 55.19 -2.59 -17.04
CA ASP A 49 55.33 -1.93 -18.32
C ASP A 49 55.69 -2.94 -19.42
N VAL A 50 54.80 -3.15 -20.39
CA VAL A 50 55.11 -3.87 -21.63
C VAL A 50 55.22 -2.86 -22.77
N LYS A 51 56.48 -2.64 -23.17
CA LYS A 51 56.88 -1.84 -24.36
C LYS A 51 56.36 -2.49 -25.64
N SER A 52 55.73 -1.70 -26.46
CA SER A 52 55.42 -1.99 -27.86
C SER A 52 56.65 -2.02 -28.73
N PRO A 53 56.72 -2.87 -29.78
CA PRO A 53 56.99 -2.38 -31.09
C PRO A 53 56.13 -3.08 -32.17
N PHE A 54 55.35 -2.37 -32.89
CA PHE A 54 54.86 -2.88 -34.19
C PHE A 54 54.99 -1.85 -35.30
N THR A 55 55.87 -2.21 -36.25
CA THR A 55 56.17 -1.57 -37.50
C THR A 55 55.00 -1.78 -38.49
N LEU A 56 54.67 -0.71 -39.19
CA LEU A 56 53.73 -0.70 -40.33
C LEU A 56 54.26 -1.53 -41.50
N ARG A 57 53.43 -2.42 -42.01
CA ARG A 57 53.46 -2.92 -43.40
C ARG A 57 52.04 -2.87 -43.98
N SER A 58 51.93 -2.03 -45.00
CA SER A 58 50.80 -1.93 -45.92
C SER A 58 50.75 -3.16 -46.81
N ASN A 59 49.62 -3.87 -46.86
CA ASN A 59 49.23 -4.63 -48.06
C ASN A 59 47.70 -4.57 -48.21
N VAL A 60 47.32 -3.96 -49.32
CA VAL A 60 45.95 -3.88 -49.84
C VAL A 60 45.55 -5.23 -50.39
N SER A 61 44.49 -5.82 -49.87
CA SER A 61 43.67 -6.78 -50.60
C SER A 61 42.22 -6.68 -50.13
N SER A 62 41.38 -6.36 -51.06
CA SER A 62 39.93 -6.21 -50.96
C SER A 62 39.24 -7.53 -50.73
N THR A 63 38.68 -7.73 -49.52
CA THR A 63 37.66 -8.76 -49.28
C THR A 63 36.51 -8.14 -48.53
N LYS A 64 35.30 -8.18 -49.15
CA LYS A 64 34.02 -7.77 -48.57
C LYS A 64 33.78 -8.49 -47.26
N LYS A 65 33.96 -7.83 -46.09
CA LYS A 65 33.51 -8.32 -44.80
C LYS A 65 32.06 -7.90 -44.59
N LYS A 66 31.19 -8.90 -44.39
CA LYS A 66 29.84 -8.71 -43.85
C LYS A 66 29.93 -7.97 -42.53
N GLU A 67 29.36 -6.79 -42.47
CA GLU A 67 29.12 -6.08 -41.20
C GLU A 67 28.24 -6.93 -40.30
N LYS A 68 28.79 -7.40 -39.20
CA LYS A 68 28.02 -7.94 -38.09
C LYS A 68 27.35 -6.78 -37.42
N ASN A 69 26.02 -6.70 -37.49
CA ASN A 69 25.20 -5.79 -36.71
C ASN A 69 25.61 -5.86 -35.23
N LYS A 70 26.27 -4.81 -34.72
CA LYS A 70 26.36 -4.54 -33.28
C LYS A 70 24.96 -4.17 -32.83
N PRO A 71 24.47 -4.71 -31.72
CA PRO A 71 23.21 -4.26 -31.17
C PRO A 71 23.40 -2.79 -30.78
N SER A 72 22.77 -1.88 -31.51
CA SER A 72 22.65 -0.49 -31.11
C SER A 72 21.71 -0.45 -29.91
N TYR A 73 22.24 -0.21 -28.73
CA TYR A 73 21.41 0.19 -27.60
C TYR A 73 20.88 1.59 -27.91
N THR A 74 19.75 1.64 -28.57
CA THR A 74 18.96 2.85 -28.68
C THR A 74 18.40 3.12 -27.29
N PHE A 75 18.90 4.17 -26.62
CA PHE A 75 18.22 4.73 -25.46
C PHE A 75 16.77 4.99 -25.88
N PRO A 76 15.78 4.61 -25.04
CA PRO A 76 14.40 4.86 -25.39
C PRO A 76 14.23 6.35 -25.67
N VAL A 77 13.88 6.69 -26.90
CA VAL A 77 13.50 8.06 -27.27
C VAL A 77 12.40 8.49 -26.33
N PRO A 78 12.48 9.67 -25.69
CA PRO A 78 11.40 10.16 -24.85
C PRO A 78 10.09 10.06 -25.60
N GLN A 79 9.16 9.24 -25.10
CA GLN A 79 7.85 9.09 -25.76
C GLN A 79 7.17 10.45 -25.75
N PRO A 80 6.67 10.97 -26.88
CA PRO A 80 6.06 12.27 -26.92
C PRO A 80 4.92 12.33 -25.94
N LYS A 81 4.91 13.40 -25.13
CA LYS A 81 3.83 13.69 -24.19
C LYS A 81 2.52 13.86 -24.96
N LEU A 82 1.42 13.39 -24.37
CA LEU A 82 0.10 13.61 -24.95
C LEU A 82 -0.26 15.10 -24.86
N GLU A 83 -0.90 15.63 -25.89
CA GLU A 83 -1.34 17.02 -25.93
C GLU A 83 -2.44 17.30 -24.89
N SER A 84 -3.36 16.33 -24.70
CA SER A 84 -4.43 16.40 -23.72
C SER A 84 -4.34 15.28 -22.69
N GLN A 85 -5.00 15.47 -21.55
CA GLN A 85 -5.15 14.42 -20.56
C GLN A 85 -6.05 13.31 -21.12
N TRP A 86 -5.62 12.03 -21.01
CA TRP A 86 -6.45 10.87 -21.38
C TRP A 86 -7.50 10.53 -20.30
N ARG A 87 -7.42 11.16 -19.13
CA ARG A 87 -8.43 11.17 -18.07
C ARG A 87 -8.44 12.58 -17.48
N GLU A 88 -9.60 13.22 -17.50
CA GLU A 88 -9.77 14.59 -17.01
C GLU A 88 -9.58 14.65 -15.50
N MET A 89 -8.84 15.64 -15.04
CA MET A 89 -8.57 15.92 -13.64
C MET A 89 -8.30 17.43 -13.47
N GLU A 90 -8.95 18.01 -12.48
CA GLU A 90 -8.70 19.37 -12.01
C GLU A 90 -7.69 19.33 -10.84
N TRP A 91 -6.67 20.18 -10.91
CA TRP A 91 -5.56 20.22 -9.97
C TRP A 91 -5.59 21.51 -9.14
N THR A 92 -6.69 21.74 -8.41
CA THR A 92 -6.93 22.98 -7.67
C THR A 92 -7.15 22.72 -6.19
N GLU A 93 -6.98 23.77 -5.36
CA GLU A 93 -7.34 23.73 -3.94
C GLU A 93 -8.85 23.50 -3.74
N GLU A 94 -9.67 24.05 -4.62
CA GLU A 94 -11.12 23.87 -4.59
C GLU A 94 -11.49 22.41 -4.80
N GLN A 95 -10.84 21.74 -5.76
CA GLN A 95 -11.04 20.31 -6.01
C GLN A 95 -10.60 19.48 -4.81
N LYS A 96 -9.44 19.79 -4.20
CA LYS A 96 -8.99 19.17 -2.97
C LYS A 96 -10.02 19.33 -1.86
N ALA A 97 -10.48 20.55 -1.60
CA ALA A 97 -11.46 20.84 -0.55
C ALA A 97 -12.80 20.12 -0.80
N SER A 98 -13.27 20.08 -2.05
CA SER A 98 -14.47 19.34 -2.44
C SER A 98 -14.34 17.85 -2.16
N LEU A 99 -13.24 17.21 -2.59
CA LEU A 99 -12.99 15.79 -2.34
C LEU A 99 -12.85 15.50 -0.84
N MET A 100 -12.12 16.34 -0.09
CA MET A 100 -12.01 16.18 1.35
C MET A 100 -13.38 16.24 2.03
N LYS A 101 -14.22 17.18 1.65
CA LYS A 101 -15.59 17.32 2.17
C LYS A 101 -16.41 16.06 1.86
N THR A 102 -16.39 15.59 0.61
CA THR A 102 -17.12 14.38 0.18
C THR A 102 -16.70 13.17 1.00
N ILE A 103 -15.39 12.95 1.20
CA ILE A 103 -14.88 11.81 1.95
C ILE A 103 -15.14 11.96 3.46
N SER A 104 -15.02 13.16 4.02
CA SER A 104 -15.31 13.42 5.45
C SER A 104 -16.78 13.18 5.79
N SER A 105 -17.68 13.62 4.91
CA SER A 105 -19.12 13.42 5.09
C SER A 105 -19.63 12.05 4.68
N TYR A 106 -18.76 11.21 4.09
CA TYR A 106 -19.16 9.89 3.59
C TYR A 106 -19.70 9.03 4.72
N ARG A 107 -20.88 8.44 4.47
CA ARG A 107 -21.50 7.41 5.29
C ARG A 107 -22.13 6.38 4.36
N PRO A 108 -21.88 5.07 4.58
CA PRO A 108 -22.51 4.02 3.79
C PRO A 108 -24.04 4.10 3.83
N SER A 109 -24.69 3.81 2.72
CA SER A 109 -26.15 3.86 2.55
C SER A 109 -26.90 2.74 3.31
N CYS A 110 -26.23 2.00 4.17
CA CYS A 110 -26.78 0.91 4.98
C CYS A 110 -27.00 1.36 6.43
N HIS A 111 -27.18 0.40 7.35
CA HIS A 111 -27.49 0.66 8.77
C HIS A 111 -26.59 1.72 9.42
N GLU A 112 -27.18 2.57 10.25
CA GLU A 112 -26.48 3.58 11.03
C GLU A 112 -25.29 2.99 11.80
N GLY A 113 -24.16 3.68 11.80
CA GLY A 113 -22.93 3.25 12.46
C GLY A 113 -22.07 2.24 11.70
N THR A 114 -22.49 1.80 10.49
CA THR A 114 -21.64 0.97 9.63
C THR A 114 -20.56 1.82 8.98
N GLN A 115 -19.35 1.28 8.91
CA GLN A 115 -18.23 1.88 8.18
C GLN A 115 -17.91 1.03 6.94
N ALA A 116 -17.54 1.69 5.85
CA ALA A 116 -17.02 1.04 4.66
C ALA A 116 -15.60 0.50 4.94
N ARG A 117 -15.44 -0.82 4.96
CA ARG A 117 -14.17 -1.49 5.18
C ARG A 117 -13.56 -1.93 3.85
N VAL A 118 -12.40 -1.38 3.53
CA VAL A 118 -11.68 -1.61 2.26
C VAL A 118 -10.38 -2.35 2.54
N LEU A 119 -10.22 -3.54 1.96
CA LEU A 119 -8.99 -4.32 2.10
C LEU A 119 -7.98 -3.92 1.03
N LEU A 120 -6.77 -3.52 1.43
CA LEU A 120 -5.64 -3.30 0.54
C LEU A 120 -4.89 -4.62 0.34
N LEU A 121 -4.85 -5.12 -0.89
CA LEU A 121 -4.27 -6.42 -1.23
C LEU A 121 -3.25 -6.28 -2.36
N GLY A 122 -2.04 -6.80 -2.18
CA GLY A 122 -0.99 -6.72 -3.20
C GLY A 122 0.35 -7.19 -2.70
N PRO A 123 1.38 -7.24 -3.57
CA PRO A 123 2.71 -7.76 -3.23
C PRO A 123 3.37 -7.01 -2.07
N VAL A 124 4.38 -7.65 -1.49
CA VAL A 124 5.28 -6.99 -0.53
C VAL A 124 5.93 -5.77 -1.21
N GLY A 125 5.93 -4.64 -0.52
CA GLY A 125 6.52 -3.39 -1.02
C GLY A 125 5.70 -2.69 -2.13
N SER A 126 4.46 -3.11 -2.40
CA SER A 126 3.60 -2.44 -3.40
C SER A 126 3.03 -1.09 -2.93
N GLY A 127 3.29 -0.65 -1.71
CA GLY A 127 2.87 0.66 -1.22
C GLY A 127 1.52 0.69 -0.48
N LYS A 128 0.98 -0.44 -0.01
CA LYS A 128 -0.29 -0.52 0.75
C LYS A 128 -0.28 0.37 2.00
N SER A 129 0.65 0.12 2.91
CA SER A 129 0.80 0.88 4.16
C SER A 129 1.16 2.35 3.88
N SER A 130 1.95 2.60 2.82
CA SER A 130 2.29 3.97 2.39
C SER A 130 1.06 4.73 1.87
N PHE A 131 0.14 4.06 1.17
CA PHE A 131 -1.12 4.67 0.75
C PHE A 131 -1.97 5.09 1.94
N ILE A 132 -2.14 4.22 2.94
CA ILE A 132 -2.86 4.56 4.18
C ILE A 132 -2.23 5.76 4.86
N SER A 133 -0.91 5.76 5.05
CA SER A 133 -0.18 6.88 5.67
C SER A 133 -0.32 8.17 4.88
N SER A 134 -0.31 8.09 3.55
CA SER A 134 -0.47 9.25 2.67
C SER A 134 -1.87 9.84 2.75
N VAL A 135 -2.90 9.00 2.72
CA VAL A 135 -4.30 9.45 2.91
C VAL A 135 -4.48 10.11 4.28
N GLN A 136 -4.00 9.45 5.34
CA GLN A 136 -4.06 10.05 6.70
C GLN A 136 -3.27 11.36 6.79
N SER A 137 -2.17 11.51 6.06
CA SER A 137 -1.38 12.75 6.02
C SER A 137 -2.18 13.90 5.45
N VAL A 138 -2.92 13.67 4.35
CA VAL A 138 -3.79 14.68 3.73
C VAL A 138 -4.82 15.20 4.74
N PHE A 139 -5.54 14.30 5.43
CA PHE A 139 -6.55 14.69 6.42
C PHE A 139 -5.95 15.33 7.68
N ASN A 140 -4.74 14.93 8.07
CA ASN A 140 -4.03 15.53 9.22
C ASN A 140 -3.38 16.90 8.91
N GLY A 141 -3.36 17.33 7.65
CA GLY A 141 -2.72 18.57 7.20
C GLY A 141 -1.18 18.57 7.31
N ARG A 142 -0.56 17.41 7.46
CA ARG A 142 0.91 17.24 7.52
C ARG A 142 1.31 15.81 7.17
N VAL A 143 2.49 15.62 6.60
CA VAL A 143 3.03 14.29 6.33
C VAL A 143 3.26 13.51 7.63
N THR A 144 2.69 12.31 7.71
CA THR A 144 2.80 11.40 8.87
C THR A 144 2.89 9.95 8.40
N ASN A 145 3.73 9.15 9.08
CA ASN A 145 3.85 7.72 8.83
C ASN A 145 3.26 6.92 10.01
N ARG A 146 1.94 6.73 10.01
CA ARG A 146 1.26 5.95 11.06
C ARG A 146 1.21 4.46 10.79
N ALA A 147 1.06 4.06 9.53
CA ALA A 147 1.23 2.67 9.13
C ALA A 147 2.71 2.34 9.04
N MET A 148 3.10 1.12 9.44
CA MET A 148 4.51 0.70 9.37
C MET A 148 4.97 0.62 7.93
N VAL A 149 5.87 1.51 7.55
CA VAL A 149 6.45 1.61 6.20
C VAL A 149 7.93 1.24 6.26
N GLY A 150 8.41 0.49 5.29
CA GLY A 150 9.82 0.13 5.19
C GLY A 150 10.19 -0.44 3.81
N THR A 151 11.49 -0.52 3.55
CA THR A 151 12.08 -0.91 2.25
C THR A 151 12.70 -2.31 2.25
N SER A 152 12.33 -3.20 3.20
CA SER A 152 12.90 -4.55 3.22
C SER A 152 12.21 -5.49 2.22
N SER A 153 12.89 -6.57 1.86
CA SER A 153 12.35 -7.64 1.02
C SER A 153 11.27 -8.48 1.73
N THR A 154 11.13 -8.33 3.06
CA THR A 154 10.09 -8.99 3.84
C THR A 154 8.99 -8.00 4.20
N SER A 155 7.74 -8.47 4.34
CA SER A 155 6.62 -7.64 4.76
C SER A 155 6.82 -7.10 6.18
N PHE A 156 6.71 -5.78 6.35
CA PHE A 156 6.66 -5.16 7.68
C PHE A 156 5.31 -5.39 8.35
N THR A 157 4.24 -5.39 7.57
CA THR A 157 2.91 -5.74 8.05
C THR A 157 2.83 -7.24 8.25
N LYS A 158 2.68 -7.70 9.50
CA LYS A 158 2.58 -9.12 9.85
C LYS A 158 1.18 -9.51 10.35
N LYS A 159 0.28 -8.57 10.47
CA LYS A 159 -1.05 -8.75 11.06
C LYS A 159 -2.10 -7.96 10.28
N LEU A 160 -3.36 -8.39 10.39
CA LEU A 160 -4.50 -7.57 9.95
C LEU A 160 -4.58 -6.31 10.81
N GLN A 161 -4.63 -5.14 10.17
CA GLN A 161 -4.73 -3.85 10.85
C GLN A 161 -5.73 -2.95 10.15
N SER A 162 -6.68 -2.43 10.91
CA SER A 162 -7.69 -1.48 10.42
C SER A 162 -7.33 -0.06 10.82
N PHE A 163 -7.42 0.86 9.88
CA PHE A 163 -7.11 2.28 10.05
C PHE A 163 -8.34 3.11 9.74
N ASN A 164 -8.93 3.71 10.76
CA ASN A 164 -9.98 4.70 10.56
C ASN A 164 -9.38 5.94 9.88
N ILE A 165 -10.04 6.40 8.85
CA ILE A 165 -9.73 7.69 8.26
C ILE A 165 -10.52 8.74 9.03
N HIS A 166 -9.82 9.64 9.70
CA HIS A 166 -10.44 10.75 10.43
C HIS A 166 -10.63 11.92 9.50
N GLY A 167 -11.69 12.69 9.71
CA GLY A 167 -11.87 13.98 9.07
C GLY A 167 -10.77 14.97 9.45
N GLN A 168 -10.98 16.24 9.18
CA GLN A 168 -10.05 17.29 9.60
C GLN A 168 -9.93 17.31 11.13
N LYS A 169 -8.84 17.90 11.63
CA LYS A 169 -8.53 17.91 13.06
C LYS A 169 -9.70 18.41 13.90
N GLY A 170 -10.27 17.52 14.71
CA GLY A 170 -11.43 17.81 15.57
C GLY A 170 -12.76 17.29 15.01
N GLU A 171 -12.79 16.71 13.82
CA GLU A 171 -13.97 16.06 13.24
C GLU A 171 -14.06 14.58 13.66
N ASP A 172 -15.27 14.04 13.62
CA ASP A 172 -15.52 12.62 13.83
C ASP A 172 -14.84 11.76 12.76
N PRO A 173 -14.58 10.47 13.04
CA PRO A 173 -14.11 9.52 12.04
C PRO A 173 -15.05 9.51 10.83
N THR A 174 -14.46 9.44 9.64
CA THR A 174 -15.23 9.25 8.40
C THR A 174 -15.90 7.87 8.39
N GLY A 175 -16.80 7.64 7.47
CA GLY A 175 -17.37 6.30 7.25
C GLY A 175 -16.41 5.30 6.59
N LEU A 176 -15.10 5.61 6.47
CA LEU A 176 -14.10 4.79 5.76
C LEU A 176 -13.06 4.18 6.71
N VAL A 177 -12.85 2.88 6.56
CA VAL A 177 -11.76 2.12 7.20
C VAL A 177 -10.91 1.46 6.13
N LEU A 178 -9.61 1.74 6.12
CA LEU A 178 -8.64 1.05 5.28
C LEU A 178 -7.98 -0.08 6.08
N CYS A 179 -8.06 -1.31 5.55
CA CYS A 179 -7.51 -2.49 6.20
C CYS A 179 -6.21 -2.91 5.51
N ASP A 180 -5.11 -2.94 6.26
CA ASP A 180 -3.80 -3.41 5.80
C ASP A 180 -3.57 -4.86 6.20
N ILE A 181 -2.96 -5.62 5.30
CA ILE A 181 -2.67 -7.03 5.48
C ILE A 181 -1.25 -7.34 4.99
N VAL A 182 -0.73 -8.49 5.37
CA VAL A 182 0.55 -9.02 4.86
C VAL A 182 0.58 -8.96 3.34
N GLY A 183 1.72 -8.54 2.78
CA GLY A 183 1.90 -8.52 1.32
C GLY A 183 1.91 -9.92 0.73
N LEU A 184 1.32 -10.05 -0.45
CA LEU A 184 1.46 -11.24 -1.28
C LEU A 184 2.94 -11.41 -1.65
N GLY A 185 3.48 -12.60 -1.48
CA GLY A 185 4.85 -12.89 -1.87
C GLY A 185 4.92 -13.78 -3.08
N GLY A 186 6.08 -13.81 -3.72
CA GLY A 186 6.38 -14.67 -4.87
C GLY A 186 6.88 -16.07 -4.50
N GLY A 187 6.41 -16.68 -3.39
CA GLY A 187 6.84 -18.02 -2.97
C GLY A 187 5.97 -18.60 -1.86
N GLU A 188 6.08 -19.90 -1.63
CA GLU A 188 5.27 -20.68 -0.68
C GLU A 188 5.38 -20.23 0.79
N MET A 189 6.36 -19.37 1.13
CA MET A 189 6.72 -18.98 2.51
C MET A 189 6.19 -17.61 2.95
N THR A 190 5.19 -17.04 2.30
CA THR A 190 4.80 -15.64 2.57
C THR A 190 3.78 -15.42 3.66
N GLY A 191 3.33 -16.47 4.31
CA GLY A 191 2.49 -16.38 5.50
C GLY A 191 1.02 -16.06 5.25
N LEU A 192 0.60 -15.81 4.01
CA LEU A 192 -0.78 -15.47 3.67
C LEU A 192 -1.32 -16.44 2.61
N THR A 193 -2.31 -17.24 2.99
CA THR A 193 -2.98 -18.18 2.08
C THR A 193 -4.23 -17.55 1.45
N LEU A 194 -4.70 -18.13 0.34
CA LEU A 194 -6.00 -17.77 -0.23
C LEU A 194 -7.12 -17.89 0.79
N HIS A 195 -7.09 -18.94 1.61
CA HIS A 195 -8.07 -19.17 2.67
C HIS A 195 -8.06 -18.03 3.70
N ASP A 196 -6.88 -17.54 4.10
CA ASP A 196 -6.76 -16.41 5.04
C ASP A 196 -7.36 -15.14 4.46
N ILE A 197 -7.05 -14.83 3.18
CA ILE A 197 -7.61 -13.67 2.49
C ILE A 197 -9.15 -13.73 2.49
N LEU A 198 -9.71 -14.89 2.12
CA LEU A 198 -11.15 -15.08 2.10
C LEU A 198 -11.77 -15.03 3.51
N SER A 199 -11.05 -15.50 4.53
CA SER A 199 -11.47 -15.40 5.93
C SER A 199 -11.51 -13.95 6.42
N VAL A 200 -10.53 -13.12 6.01
CA VAL A 200 -10.55 -11.67 6.26
C VAL A 200 -11.74 -11.02 5.56
N ILE A 201 -11.91 -11.31 4.27
CA ILE A 201 -12.99 -10.72 3.46
C ILE A 201 -14.37 -11.06 4.05
N LYS A 202 -14.58 -12.31 4.45
CA LYS A 202 -15.83 -12.77 5.08
C LYS A 202 -16.01 -12.28 6.52
N GLY A 203 -14.99 -11.65 7.11
CA GLY A 203 -15.04 -11.10 8.46
C GLY A 203 -14.79 -12.12 9.58
N HIS A 204 -14.24 -13.29 9.28
CA HIS A 204 -13.94 -14.32 10.30
C HIS A 204 -12.62 -14.04 11.04
N ALA A 205 -11.65 -13.37 10.39
CA ALA A 205 -10.37 -13.07 10.99
C ALA A 205 -10.48 -11.89 11.97
N PRO A 206 -10.03 -12.03 13.22
CA PRO A 206 -10.09 -10.93 14.19
C PRO A 206 -9.09 -9.84 13.87
N GLU A 207 -9.37 -8.62 14.30
CA GLU A 207 -8.43 -7.50 14.24
C GLU A 207 -7.13 -7.86 14.99
N GLY A 208 -5.99 -7.51 14.41
CA GLY A 208 -4.66 -7.84 14.97
C GLY A 208 -4.21 -9.29 14.74
N HIS A 209 -4.99 -10.12 14.01
CA HIS A 209 -4.58 -11.49 13.68
C HIS A 209 -3.24 -11.51 12.94
N LYS A 210 -2.30 -12.31 13.43
CA LYS A 210 -0.99 -12.53 12.79
C LYS A 210 -1.07 -13.72 11.87
N PHE A 211 -0.73 -13.52 10.60
CA PHE A 211 -0.73 -14.59 9.60
C PHE A 211 0.56 -15.41 9.67
N SER A 212 0.40 -16.73 9.53
CA SER A 212 1.48 -17.69 9.45
C SER A 212 1.12 -18.78 8.44
N PRO A 213 2.05 -19.23 7.59
CA PRO A 213 1.78 -20.31 6.61
C PRO A 213 1.32 -21.60 7.31
N ASP A 214 1.84 -21.87 8.49
CA ASP A 214 1.58 -23.11 9.24
C ASP A 214 0.26 -23.08 10.02
N GLN A 215 -0.31 -21.90 10.21
CA GLN A 215 -1.52 -21.68 11.02
C GLN A 215 -2.50 -20.77 10.30
N PRO A 216 -3.20 -21.26 9.26
CA PRO A 216 -4.23 -20.47 8.58
C PRO A 216 -5.40 -20.21 9.55
N VAL A 217 -6.16 -19.15 9.26
CA VAL A 217 -7.37 -18.78 10.05
C VAL A 217 -8.37 -19.93 10.05
N ARG A 218 -8.75 -20.42 11.24
CA ARG A 218 -9.71 -21.53 11.43
C ARG A 218 -10.66 -21.20 12.57
N SER A 219 -11.70 -22.02 12.73
CA SER A 219 -12.68 -21.88 13.84
C SER A 219 -12.05 -21.90 15.24
N GLU A 220 -10.89 -22.53 15.38
CA GLU A 220 -10.11 -22.65 16.62
C GLU A 220 -9.17 -21.45 16.85
N THR A 221 -9.02 -20.59 15.84
CA THR A 221 -8.19 -19.37 15.96
C THR A 221 -8.72 -18.47 17.07
N VAL A 222 -7.83 -18.02 17.96
CA VAL A 222 -8.22 -17.12 19.06
C VAL A 222 -8.87 -15.85 18.50
N GLY A 223 -10.08 -15.57 18.97
CA GLY A 223 -10.86 -14.44 18.51
C GLY A 223 -11.60 -14.64 17.18
N TYR A 224 -11.63 -15.86 16.63
CA TYR A 224 -12.36 -16.18 15.41
C TYR A 224 -13.85 -15.78 15.52
N ILE A 225 -14.33 -15.00 14.53
CA ILE A 225 -15.71 -14.51 14.50
C ILE A 225 -16.56 -15.54 13.78
N LYS A 226 -17.36 -16.33 14.55
CA LYS A 226 -18.19 -17.41 14.00
C LYS A 226 -19.33 -16.89 13.11
N LYS A 227 -19.94 -15.76 13.48
CA LYS A 227 -21.07 -15.12 12.77
C LYS A 227 -20.73 -13.67 12.50
N PRO A 228 -19.94 -13.38 11.43
CA PRO A 228 -19.55 -12.01 11.10
C PRO A 228 -20.77 -11.17 10.72
N GLY A 229 -20.90 -10.02 11.35
CA GLY A 229 -21.86 -8.99 10.96
C GLY A 229 -21.30 -8.13 9.82
N LEU A 230 -22.11 -7.18 9.34
CA LEU A 230 -21.69 -6.27 8.27
C LEU A 230 -20.41 -5.49 8.64
N LYS A 231 -20.31 -5.04 9.90
CA LYS A 231 -19.13 -4.31 10.45
C LYS A 231 -17.83 -5.12 10.44
N ASP A 232 -17.89 -6.44 10.35
CA ASP A 232 -16.73 -7.32 10.40
C ASP A 232 -16.21 -7.65 8.99
N LYS A 233 -17.08 -7.57 7.98
CA LYS A 233 -16.81 -7.92 6.58
C LYS A 233 -16.05 -6.83 5.86
N ILE A 234 -15.40 -7.20 4.75
CA ILE A 234 -14.83 -6.27 3.76
C ILE A 234 -15.89 -5.98 2.70
N HIS A 235 -16.01 -4.73 2.30
CA HIS A 235 -17.03 -4.26 1.35
C HIS A 235 -16.45 -3.91 -0.03
N CYS A 236 -15.13 -3.67 -0.10
CA CYS A 236 -14.40 -3.46 -1.35
C CYS A 236 -12.96 -3.96 -1.18
N VAL A 237 -12.37 -4.48 -2.26
CA VAL A 237 -10.95 -4.85 -2.30
C VAL A 237 -10.21 -3.93 -3.27
N ALA A 238 -9.18 -3.24 -2.78
CA ALA A 238 -8.28 -2.45 -3.60
C ALA A 238 -6.96 -3.21 -3.80
N PHE A 239 -6.74 -3.70 -5.01
CA PHE A 239 -5.46 -4.28 -5.39
C PHE A 239 -4.41 -3.18 -5.51
N VAL A 240 -3.24 -3.37 -4.91
CA VAL A 240 -2.15 -2.40 -4.93
C VAL A 240 -0.96 -3.01 -5.63
N VAL A 241 -0.56 -2.42 -6.77
CA VAL A 241 0.56 -2.87 -7.58
C VAL A 241 1.55 -1.75 -7.82
N ASP A 242 2.84 -2.09 -7.81
CA ASP A 242 3.96 -1.17 -8.01
C ASP A 242 4.25 -1.03 -9.49
N ALA A 243 4.08 0.17 -10.05
CA ALA A 243 4.31 0.47 -11.46
C ALA A 243 5.73 0.09 -11.91
N SER A 244 6.73 0.30 -11.05
CA SER A 244 8.13 0.01 -11.35
C SER A 244 8.43 -1.49 -11.45
N LYS A 245 7.58 -2.33 -10.88
CA LYS A 245 7.76 -3.78 -10.81
C LYS A 245 6.84 -4.59 -11.73
N ILE A 246 5.89 -3.96 -12.41
CA ILE A 246 4.88 -4.67 -13.23
C ILE A 246 5.52 -5.64 -14.22
N LEU A 247 6.63 -5.24 -14.88
CA LEU A 247 7.33 -6.07 -15.87
C LEU A 247 8.19 -7.17 -15.24
N THR A 248 8.47 -7.10 -13.96
CA THR A 248 9.36 -8.01 -13.23
C THR A 248 8.61 -8.94 -12.27
N TYR A 249 7.32 -8.76 -12.13
CA TYR A 249 6.52 -9.66 -11.31
C TYR A 249 6.54 -11.08 -11.86
N PRO A 250 6.66 -12.11 -11.01
CA PRO A 250 6.60 -13.50 -11.41
C PRO A 250 5.28 -13.82 -12.14
N LYS A 251 5.34 -14.70 -13.14
CA LYS A 251 4.13 -15.12 -13.89
C LYS A 251 3.05 -15.72 -12.99
N ASP A 252 3.45 -16.42 -11.94
CA ASP A 252 2.55 -17.05 -10.97
C ASP A 252 1.71 -16.01 -10.21
N LEU A 253 2.24 -14.79 -10.05
CA LEU A 253 1.50 -13.71 -9.40
C LEU A 253 0.28 -13.27 -10.21
N SER A 254 0.37 -13.25 -11.55
CA SER A 254 -0.79 -12.97 -12.41
C SER A 254 -1.88 -14.03 -12.25
N THR A 255 -1.49 -15.30 -12.19
CA THR A 255 -2.42 -16.40 -11.93
C THR A 255 -3.08 -16.26 -10.55
N THR A 256 -2.29 -15.91 -9.54
CA THR A 256 -2.78 -15.66 -8.16
C THR A 256 -3.78 -14.52 -8.15
N PHE A 257 -3.50 -13.40 -8.81
CA PHE A 257 -4.44 -12.27 -8.88
C PHE A 257 -5.75 -12.67 -9.55
N ARG A 258 -5.71 -13.37 -10.67
CA ARG A 258 -6.92 -13.82 -11.38
C ARG A 258 -7.75 -14.78 -10.53
N LEU A 259 -7.10 -15.69 -9.80
CA LEU A 259 -7.78 -16.60 -8.87
C LEU A 259 -8.44 -15.85 -7.72
N LEU A 260 -7.69 -14.93 -7.09
CA LEU A 260 -8.23 -14.08 -6.00
C LEU A 260 -9.42 -13.27 -6.50
N ARG A 261 -9.30 -12.62 -7.65
CA ARG A 261 -10.38 -11.82 -8.23
C ARG A 261 -11.64 -12.63 -8.48
N LYS A 262 -11.49 -13.86 -9.02
CA LYS A 262 -12.63 -14.77 -9.19
C LYS A 262 -13.35 -15.03 -7.87
N HIS A 263 -12.60 -15.46 -6.84
CA HIS A 263 -13.22 -15.75 -5.54
C HIS A 263 -13.82 -14.52 -4.85
N ILE A 264 -13.24 -13.33 -5.06
CA ILE A 264 -13.78 -12.07 -4.53
C ILE A 264 -15.09 -11.72 -5.26
N SER A 265 -15.13 -11.92 -6.60
CA SER A 265 -16.35 -11.73 -7.40
C SER A 265 -17.45 -12.73 -7.01
N ASP A 266 -17.09 -13.99 -6.70
CA ASP A 266 -18.03 -14.99 -6.22
C ASP A 266 -18.67 -14.63 -4.86
N LEU A 267 -18.14 -13.61 -4.18
CA LEU A 267 -18.65 -13.05 -2.92
C LEU A 267 -19.41 -11.72 -3.12
N ASP A 268 -19.68 -11.31 -4.35
CA ASP A 268 -20.34 -10.06 -4.72
C ASP A 268 -19.63 -8.82 -4.15
N ILE A 269 -18.28 -8.86 -4.09
CA ILE A 269 -17.45 -7.75 -3.59
C ILE A 269 -16.78 -7.05 -4.76
N HIS A 270 -17.01 -5.74 -4.85
CA HIS A 270 -16.40 -4.89 -5.86
C HIS A 270 -14.90 -4.74 -5.66
N GLN A 271 -14.18 -4.56 -6.78
CA GLN A 271 -12.73 -4.58 -6.82
C GLN A 271 -12.23 -3.40 -7.66
N VAL A 272 -11.23 -2.71 -7.11
CA VAL A 272 -10.50 -1.64 -7.79
C VAL A 272 -8.99 -1.91 -7.71
N ALA A 273 -8.18 -1.11 -8.38
CA ALA A 273 -6.73 -1.20 -8.26
C ALA A 273 -6.05 0.16 -8.14
N LEU A 274 -4.97 0.19 -7.38
CA LEU A 274 -4.08 1.33 -7.22
C LEU A 274 -2.74 1.01 -7.86
N LEU A 275 -2.34 1.81 -8.84
CA LEU A 275 -1.03 1.75 -9.46
C LEU A 275 -0.12 2.75 -8.75
N THR A 276 0.73 2.26 -7.85
CA THR A 276 1.62 3.08 -7.01
C THR A 276 2.98 3.30 -7.67
N GLN A 277 3.81 4.16 -7.07
CA GLN A 277 5.19 4.45 -7.48
C GLN A 277 5.30 4.91 -8.95
N ILE A 278 4.30 5.64 -9.42
CA ILE A 278 4.26 6.19 -10.79
C ILE A 278 5.36 7.21 -11.04
N ASP A 279 5.82 7.90 -10.00
CA ASP A 279 6.93 8.83 -9.98
C ASP A 279 8.27 8.16 -10.27
N GLN A 280 8.43 6.89 -9.94
CA GLN A 280 9.64 6.13 -10.27
C GLN A 280 9.69 5.72 -11.75
N MET A 281 8.54 5.67 -12.43
CA MET A 281 8.44 5.29 -13.83
C MET A 281 8.53 6.46 -14.80
N CYS A 282 8.09 7.63 -14.39
CA CYS A 282 8.00 8.80 -15.27
C CYS A 282 8.65 10.01 -14.59
N PRO A 283 9.83 10.49 -15.08
CA PRO A 283 10.53 11.63 -14.52
C PRO A 283 9.71 12.94 -14.55
N GLU A 284 8.85 13.11 -15.55
CA GLU A 284 7.96 14.27 -15.64
C GLU A 284 6.92 14.23 -14.52
N THR A 285 6.31 13.05 -14.28
CA THR A 285 5.35 12.84 -13.18
C THR A 285 6.02 12.93 -11.81
N ALA A 286 7.31 12.55 -11.69
CA ALA A 286 8.07 12.72 -10.46
C ALA A 286 8.23 14.20 -10.08
N LYS A 287 8.49 15.07 -11.08
CA LYS A 287 8.64 16.52 -10.90
C LYS A 287 7.31 17.23 -10.72
N ASP A 288 6.32 16.84 -11.50
CA ASP A 288 4.99 17.44 -11.55
C ASP A 288 3.91 16.35 -11.72
N VAL A 289 3.24 16.02 -10.64
CA VAL A 289 2.20 14.96 -10.63
C VAL A 289 1.02 15.27 -11.56
N THR A 290 0.79 16.54 -11.91
CA THR A 290 -0.27 16.93 -12.86
C THR A 290 -0.06 16.35 -14.26
N GLN A 291 1.16 15.88 -14.56
CA GLN A 291 1.49 15.25 -15.83
C GLN A 291 1.09 13.78 -15.91
N VAL A 292 0.61 13.19 -14.83
CA VAL A 292 0.24 11.76 -14.74
C VAL A 292 -0.66 11.33 -15.89
N TYR A 293 -1.71 12.08 -16.19
CA TYR A 293 -2.68 11.77 -17.26
C TYR A 293 -2.27 12.28 -18.65
N LYS A 294 -1.10 12.89 -18.78
CA LYS A 294 -0.46 13.25 -20.07
C LYS A 294 0.72 12.34 -20.40
N SER A 295 1.12 11.43 -19.49
CA SER A 295 2.24 10.53 -19.66
C SER A 295 1.81 9.25 -20.36
N ARG A 296 2.36 8.97 -21.55
CA ARG A 296 2.20 7.67 -22.24
C ARG A 296 2.78 6.52 -21.43
N ILE A 297 3.89 6.76 -20.72
CA ILE A 297 4.53 5.76 -19.87
C ILE A 297 3.53 5.28 -18.80
N ILE A 298 2.87 6.22 -18.13
CA ILE A 298 1.87 5.87 -17.11
C ILE A 298 0.67 5.19 -17.72
N GLN A 299 0.19 5.66 -18.88
CA GLN A 299 -0.90 5.00 -19.61
C GLN A 299 -0.56 3.54 -19.97
N ASP A 300 0.65 3.29 -20.47
CA ASP A 300 1.13 1.93 -20.79
C ASP A 300 1.26 1.07 -19.51
N MET A 301 1.73 1.62 -18.40
CA MET A 301 1.78 0.91 -17.13
C MET A 301 0.38 0.57 -16.60
N MET A 302 -0.59 1.46 -16.81
CA MET A 302 -2.01 1.19 -16.50
C MET A 302 -2.56 0.01 -17.31
N ASN A 303 -2.26 -0.06 -18.61
CA ASN A 303 -2.66 -1.18 -19.45
C ASN A 303 -2.01 -2.50 -18.98
N LYS A 304 -0.72 -2.48 -18.68
CA LYS A 304 0.00 -3.65 -18.14
C LYS A 304 -0.50 -4.08 -16.77
N ALA A 305 -0.89 -3.13 -15.93
CA ALA A 305 -1.56 -3.44 -14.65
C ALA A 305 -2.93 -4.12 -14.89
N GLY A 306 -3.67 -3.66 -15.90
CA GLY A 306 -4.91 -4.29 -16.34
C GLY A 306 -4.69 -5.73 -16.77
N ASP A 307 -3.66 -6.00 -17.59
CA ASP A 307 -3.29 -7.36 -18.06
C ASP A 307 -2.87 -8.25 -16.87
N LEU A 308 -2.03 -7.73 -15.97
CA LEU A 308 -1.56 -8.44 -14.78
C LEU A 308 -2.72 -8.87 -13.88
N LEU A 309 -3.62 -7.93 -13.61
CA LEU A 309 -4.76 -8.14 -12.72
C LEU A 309 -5.96 -8.81 -13.43
N GLY A 310 -6.01 -8.77 -14.77
CA GLY A 310 -7.16 -9.20 -15.56
C GLY A 310 -8.36 -8.28 -15.38
N MET A 311 -8.18 -6.95 -15.30
CA MET A 311 -9.26 -5.97 -15.13
C MET A 311 -9.12 -4.80 -16.11
N SER A 312 -10.26 -4.13 -16.39
CA SER A 312 -10.24 -2.90 -17.21
C SER A 312 -9.47 -1.78 -16.52
N THR A 313 -8.81 -0.94 -17.30
CA THR A 313 -8.12 0.25 -16.80
C THR A 313 -9.05 1.27 -16.14
N SER A 314 -10.37 1.20 -16.39
CA SER A 314 -11.37 2.02 -15.70
C SER A 314 -11.42 1.77 -14.18
N TYR A 315 -11.06 0.57 -13.73
CA TYR A 315 -10.97 0.23 -12.31
C TYR A 315 -9.64 0.59 -11.66
N ILE A 316 -8.66 1.07 -12.46
CA ILE A 316 -7.30 1.31 -11.99
C ILE A 316 -7.04 2.81 -11.85
N VAL A 317 -6.46 3.23 -10.74
CA VAL A 317 -6.11 4.63 -10.47
C VAL A 317 -4.61 4.74 -10.18
N PRO A 318 -3.87 5.63 -10.89
CA PRO A 318 -2.47 5.89 -10.57
C PRO A 318 -2.36 6.68 -9.27
N VAL A 319 -1.33 6.37 -8.46
CA VAL A 319 -1.10 6.95 -7.14
C VAL A 319 0.37 7.26 -6.92
N LYS A 320 0.67 8.44 -6.40
CA LYS A 320 1.97 8.79 -5.82
C LYS A 320 1.79 8.91 -4.30
N ASN A 321 2.39 7.98 -3.55
CA ASN A 321 2.41 8.06 -2.09
C ASN A 321 3.45 9.08 -1.61
N TYR A 322 3.21 9.70 -0.46
CA TYR A 322 4.24 10.42 0.26
C TYR A 322 5.29 9.43 0.79
N SER A 323 6.55 9.76 0.64
CA SER A 323 7.68 8.89 1.03
C SER A 323 8.77 9.65 1.81
N SER A 324 9.41 10.61 1.16
CA SER A 324 10.50 11.41 1.72
C SER A 324 10.14 12.89 1.86
N GLU A 325 8.97 13.28 1.39
CA GLU A 325 8.48 14.65 1.48
C GLU A 325 8.16 14.99 2.93
N LEU A 326 8.47 16.24 3.32
CA LEU A 326 8.13 16.78 4.64
C LEU A 326 6.81 17.54 4.63
N ASP A 327 6.46 18.11 3.47
CA ASP A 327 5.28 18.93 3.29
C ASP A 327 4.28 18.29 2.32
N LEU A 328 3.01 18.64 2.48
CA LEU A 328 1.95 18.24 1.57
C LEU A 328 2.03 19.06 0.27
N ASN A 329 1.65 18.44 -0.82
CA ASN A 329 1.50 19.06 -2.13
C ASN A 329 0.06 18.93 -2.62
N VAL A 330 -0.59 20.03 -2.93
CA VAL A 330 -2.02 20.08 -3.33
C VAL A 330 -2.33 19.11 -4.45
N ASN A 331 -1.51 19.10 -5.50
CA ASN A 331 -1.74 18.25 -6.66
C ASN A 331 -1.64 16.75 -6.30
N ASN A 332 -0.67 16.41 -5.42
CA ASN A 332 -0.55 15.05 -4.92
C ASN A 332 -1.71 14.66 -4.00
N ASP A 333 -2.17 15.60 -3.16
CA ASP A 333 -3.36 15.41 -2.33
C ASP A 333 -4.60 15.15 -3.17
N VAL A 334 -4.81 15.91 -4.24
CA VAL A 334 -5.93 15.71 -5.18
C VAL A 334 -5.86 14.31 -5.80
N LEU A 335 -4.68 13.85 -6.22
CA LEU A 335 -4.51 12.51 -6.79
C LEU A 335 -4.86 11.41 -5.77
N LEU A 336 -4.38 11.52 -4.53
CA LEU A 336 -4.67 10.59 -3.44
C LEU A 336 -6.16 10.58 -3.08
N LEU A 337 -6.76 11.76 -2.92
CA LEU A 337 -8.19 11.88 -2.59
C LEU A 337 -9.08 11.35 -3.71
N ARG A 338 -8.69 11.53 -4.98
CA ARG A 338 -9.41 10.96 -6.12
C ARG A 338 -9.35 9.43 -6.11
N ALA A 339 -8.23 8.85 -5.69
CA ALA A 339 -8.13 7.41 -5.53
C ALA A 339 -9.06 6.90 -4.41
N VAL A 340 -9.16 7.63 -3.31
CA VAL A 340 -10.11 7.31 -2.22
C VAL A 340 -11.57 7.45 -2.69
N ASP A 341 -11.90 8.54 -3.37
CA ASP A 341 -13.24 8.76 -3.94
C ASP A 341 -13.64 7.62 -4.89
N HIS A 342 -12.73 7.20 -5.76
CA HIS A 342 -12.95 6.06 -6.65
C HIS A 342 -13.21 4.76 -5.89
N ILE A 343 -12.47 4.48 -4.82
CA ILE A 343 -12.72 3.32 -3.95
C ILE A 343 -14.12 3.39 -3.33
N LEU A 344 -14.52 4.57 -2.83
CA LEU A 344 -15.83 4.76 -2.20
C LEU A 344 -16.99 4.55 -3.16
N GLN A 345 -16.87 4.99 -4.42
CA GLN A 345 -17.88 4.76 -5.46
C GLN A 345 -18.16 3.26 -5.64
N TYR A 346 -17.12 2.42 -5.69
CA TYR A 346 -17.28 0.97 -5.80
C TYR A 346 -17.74 0.32 -4.50
N THR A 347 -17.42 0.90 -3.36
CA THR A 347 -17.93 0.45 -2.07
C THR A 347 -19.43 0.72 -1.95
N ASP A 348 -19.90 1.86 -2.45
CA ASP A 348 -21.32 2.19 -2.48
C ASP A 348 -22.14 1.25 -3.38
N LEU A 349 -21.58 0.83 -4.51
CA LEU A 349 -22.22 -0.19 -5.36
C LEU A 349 -22.44 -1.48 -4.57
N HIS A 350 -21.45 -1.93 -3.77
CA HIS A 350 -21.62 -3.11 -2.92
C HIS A 350 -22.78 -2.94 -1.92
N PHE A 351 -22.93 -1.77 -1.30
CA PHE A 351 -24.04 -1.52 -0.38
C PHE A 351 -25.39 -1.43 -1.09
N GLN A 352 -25.42 -0.87 -2.29
CA GLN A 352 -26.63 -0.79 -3.12
C GLN A 352 -27.08 -2.19 -3.57
N ASP A 353 -26.15 -3.04 -4.04
CA ASP A 353 -26.45 -4.40 -4.51
C ASP A 353 -26.92 -5.31 -3.37
N ASN A 354 -26.45 -5.05 -2.14
CA ASN A 354 -26.81 -5.83 -0.95
C ASN A 354 -27.89 -5.15 -0.07
N ALA A 355 -28.48 -4.03 -0.52
CA ALA A 355 -29.58 -3.39 0.20
C ALA A 355 -30.81 -4.31 0.22
N PRO A 356 -31.55 -4.41 1.36
CA PRO A 356 -32.80 -5.15 1.41
C PRO A 356 -33.74 -4.56 0.35
N GLN A 357 -34.11 -5.38 -0.63
CA GLN A 357 -35.14 -4.95 -1.59
C GLN A 357 -36.41 -4.72 -0.78
N HIS A 358 -36.86 -3.48 -0.71
CA HIS A 358 -38.22 -3.16 -0.26
C HIS A 358 -39.18 -3.86 -1.23
N THR A 359 -39.60 -5.07 -0.92
CA THR A 359 -40.81 -5.65 -1.52
C THR A 359 -41.94 -4.70 -1.14
N GLY A 360 -42.32 -3.83 -2.07
CA GLY A 360 -43.48 -2.98 -1.91
C GLY A 360 -44.69 -3.84 -1.49
N PRO A 361 -45.72 -3.26 -0.83
CA PRO A 361 -46.88 -4.01 -0.38
C PRO A 361 -47.41 -4.80 -1.58
N LYS A 362 -47.55 -6.12 -1.41
CA LYS A 362 -48.29 -6.96 -2.38
C LYS A 362 -49.65 -6.31 -2.50
N ILE A 363 -49.93 -5.70 -3.63
CA ILE A 363 -51.27 -5.26 -4.01
C ILE A 363 -52.00 -6.59 -4.19
N ASP A 364 -52.82 -6.94 -3.20
CA ASP A 364 -53.75 -8.08 -3.26
C ASP A 364 -54.84 -7.63 -4.29
N LEU A 365 -54.60 -8.02 -5.54
CA LEU A 365 -55.64 -7.94 -6.55
C LEU A 365 -56.60 -9.07 -6.27
N GLY A 366 -57.54 -8.79 -5.35
CA GLY A 366 -58.70 -9.67 -5.13
C GLY A 366 -59.49 -9.78 -6.45
N ILE A 367 -59.39 -10.96 -7.05
CA ILE A 367 -60.30 -11.47 -8.11
C ILE A 367 -61.19 -12.53 -7.48
#